data_54eff5772b8017e720a05c2d3cf6b6b3
#
_entry.id   54eff5772b8017e720a05c2d3cf6b6b3
#
_cell.length_a   1.000
_cell.length_b   1.000
_cell.length_c   1.000
_cell.angle_alpha   90.00
_cell.angle_beta   90.00
_cell.angle_gamma   90.00
#
_symmetry.space_group_name_H-M   'P 1'
#
loop_
_entity.id
_entity.type
_entity.pdbx_description
1 polymer ?
#
loop_
_entity_poly.entity_id
_entity_poly.type
_entity_poly.pdbx_seq_one_letter_code
_entity_poly.pdbx_strand_id
1 'polypeptide(L)'
;TGAFAGSFQWGPVDEVITVSDSKGLVDTFGSPVNTDAGSENFYTAESFLKYGSSLRVVRINSTGLANANNGGSSNTTLLKGGDDYTQTFKSGGSAGTVGKFISKFAGVRGNSLKVSTCASSDAYFNDAVTTTSAAEALGQTTISVTASNVFVVRDTIRFTGHATDYRVLSAPSATTITIEALNQPAGTGLTVAVGNNVAIDRYWEHHGLF
;
A
#
# COMPACT_ATOMS: atom_id res chain seq x y z
N THR A 1 22.71 19.84 -22.71
CA THR A 1 21.70 18.79 -22.55
C THR A 1 22.39 17.43 -22.57
N GLY A 2 22.15 16.61 -21.55
CA GLY A 2 22.59 15.24 -21.48
C GLY A 2 21.45 14.26 -21.74
N ALA A 3 21.78 12.98 -21.96
CA ALA A 3 20.82 11.88 -22.04
C ALA A 3 21.32 10.71 -21.19
N PHE A 4 20.41 10.08 -20.46
CA PHE A 4 20.70 8.95 -19.61
C PHE A 4 19.58 7.91 -19.68
N ALA A 5 19.92 6.65 -19.83
CA ALA A 5 19.00 5.54 -19.73
C ALA A 5 19.46 4.60 -18.64
N GLY A 6 18.57 4.25 -17.71
CA GLY A 6 18.92 3.41 -16.58
C GLY A 6 17.72 2.84 -15.84
N SER A 7 17.99 1.95 -14.90
CA SER A 7 16.97 1.41 -13.99
C SER A 7 16.77 2.36 -12.82
N PHE A 8 15.50 2.67 -12.52
CA PHE A 8 15.10 3.48 -11.38
C PHE A 8 13.98 2.79 -10.60
N GLN A 9 13.82 3.16 -9.35
CA GLN A 9 12.85 2.54 -8.45
C GLN A 9 11.39 2.86 -8.79
N TRP A 10 11.17 4.03 -9.39
CA TRP A 10 9.85 4.60 -9.65
C TRP A 10 9.84 5.41 -10.95
N GLY A 11 8.69 5.92 -11.36
CA GLY A 11 8.57 6.80 -12.49
C GLY A 11 8.11 6.11 -13.78
N PRO A 12 7.86 6.90 -14.84
CA PRO A 12 7.43 6.36 -16.12
C PRO A 12 8.51 5.49 -16.76
N VAL A 13 8.08 4.48 -17.51
CA VAL A 13 8.95 3.48 -18.16
C VAL A 13 8.95 3.73 -19.66
N ASP A 14 10.13 3.64 -20.29
CA ASP A 14 10.35 3.87 -21.72
C ASP A 14 9.87 5.25 -22.22
N GLU A 15 9.73 6.21 -21.32
CA GLU A 15 9.34 7.59 -21.61
C GLU A 15 10.50 8.55 -21.34
N VAL A 16 10.70 9.52 -22.24
CA VAL A 16 11.77 10.52 -22.10
C VAL A 16 11.29 11.66 -21.19
N ILE A 17 11.87 11.75 -20.00
CA ILE A 17 11.58 12.81 -19.05
C ILE A 17 12.77 13.76 -18.96
N THR A 18 12.51 15.06 -19.05
CA THR A 18 13.54 16.09 -18.84
C THR A 18 13.58 16.47 -17.37
N VAL A 19 14.76 16.38 -16.77
CA VAL A 19 15.03 16.71 -15.37
C VAL A 19 16.06 17.83 -15.32
N SER A 20 15.86 18.85 -14.49
CA SER A 20 16.70 20.03 -14.38
C SER A 20 17.63 20.02 -13.16
N ASP A 21 17.29 19.26 -12.13
CA ASP A 21 18.02 19.22 -10.87
C ASP A 21 17.85 17.88 -10.11
N SER A 22 18.62 17.69 -9.05
CA SER A 22 18.57 16.46 -8.23
C SER A 22 17.21 16.26 -7.56
N LYS A 23 16.51 17.35 -7.21
CA LYS A 23 15.18 17.24 -6.59
C LYS A 23 14.16 16.70 -7.61
N GLY A 24 14.14 17.21 -8.81
CA GLY A 24 13.30 16.73 -9.90
C GLY A 24 13.58 15.25 -10.24
N LEU A 25 14.86 14.83 -10.15
CA LEU A 25 15.23 13.42 -10.32
C LEU A 25 14.59 12.54 -9.24
N VAL A 26 14.69 12.93 -7.97
CA VAL A 26 14.07 12.21 -6.84
C VAL A 26 12.54 12.21 -6.92
N ASP A 27 11.95 13.36 -7.23
CA ASP A 27 10.48 13.50 -7.30
C ASP A 27 9.89 12.62 -8.43
N THR A 28 10.62 12.45 -9.53
CA THR A 28 10.17 11.67 -10.68
C THR A 28 10.50 10.18 -10.57
N PHE A 29 11.74 9.85 -10.21
CA PHE A 29 12.26 8.48 -10.29
C PHE A 29 12.50 7.82 -8.93
N GLY A 30 12.24 8.52 -7.85
CA GLY A 30 12.44 8.07 -6.47
C GLY A 30 13.88 8.21 -6.00
N SER A 31 14.08 8.00 -4.70
CA SER A 31 15.40 8.01 -4.08
C SER A 31 16.25 6.81 -4.54
N PRO A 32 17.57 6.87 -4.44
CA PRO A 32 18.42 5.73 -4.75
C PRO A 32 18.07 4.53 -3.86
N VAL A 33 18.12 3.34 -4.43
CA VAL A 33 17.95 2.08 -3.70
C VAL A 33 19.29 1.54 -3.26
N ASN A 34 19.30 0.82 -2.15
CA ASN A 34 20.52 0.19 -1.63
C ASN A 34 20.85 -1.11 -2.41
N THR A 35 20.95 -0.99 -3.72
CA THR A 35 21.45 -2.03 -4.64
C THR A 35 22.47 -1.37 -5.55
N ASP A 36 23.52 -2.09 -5.91
CA ASP A 36 24.64 -1.53 -6.68
C ASP A 36 24.16 -0.85 -7.97
N ALA A 37 23.41 -1.56 -8.81
CA ALA A 37 22.93 -1.02 -10.08
C ALA A 37 21.95 0.16 -9.90
N GLY A 38 21.08 0.11 -8.89
CA GLY A 38 20.12 1.19 -8.62
C GLY A 38 20.80 2.45 -8.10
N SER A 39 21.81 2.30 -7.26
CA SER A 39 22.62 3.41 -6.75
C SER A 39 23.49 4.02 -7.84
N GLU A 40 24.17 3.22 -8.64
CA GLU A 40 25.00 3.68 -9.75
C GLU A 40 24.24 4.52 -10.77
N ASN A 41 23.07 4.04 -11.21
CA ASN A 41 22.22 4.76 -12.15
C ASN A 41 21.77 6.11 -11.59
N PHE A 42 21.31 6.13 -10.34
CA PHE A 42 20.86 7.35 -9.69
C PHE A 42 22.00 8.37 -9.55
N TYR A 43 23.13 7.96 -8.96
CA TYR A 43 24.25 8.87 -8.71
C TYR A 43 24.97 9.32 -9.99
N THR A 44 24.94 8.52 -11.04
CA THR A 44 25.44 8.92 -12.36
C THR A 44 24.60 10.07 -12.94
N ALA A 45 23.26 9.91 -12.91
CA ALA A 45 22.33 10.97 -13.36
C ALA A 45 22.44 12.23 -12.48
N GLU A 46 22.50 12.06 -11.15
CA GLU A 46 22.68 13.15 -10.20
C GLU A 46 23.98 13.92 -10.40
N SER A 47 25.08 13.19 -10.65
CA SER A 47 26.38 13.80 -10.89
C SER A 47 26.38 14.69 -12.12
N PHE A 48 25.71 14.30 -13.17
CA PHE A 48 25.52 15.18 -14.34
C PHE A 48 24.74 16.46 -13.98
N LEU A 49 23.67 16.32 -13.19
CA LEU A 49 22.83 17.44 -12.79
C LEU A 49 23.52 18.46 -11.87
N LYS A 50 24.63 18.09 -11.20
CA LYS A 50 25.48 19.04 -10.46
C LYS A 50 26.20 20.05 -11.35
N TYR A 51 26.42 19.72 -12.62
CA TYR A 51 27.14 20.55 -13.58
C TYR A 51 26.27 20.99 -14.76
N GLY A 52 25.13 20.35 -14.97
CA GLY A 52 24.20 20.61 -16.07
C GLY A 52 22.76 20.72 -15.60
N SER A 53 22.00 21.62 -16.22
CA SER A 53 20.60 21.90 -15.87
C SER A 53 19.56 21.23 -16.76
N SER A 54 19.96 20.31 -17.65
CA SER A 54 19.02 19.62 -18.56
C SER A 54 19.52 18.22 -18.88
N LEU A 55 18.90 17.24 -18.24
CA LEU A 55 19.14 15.82 -18.46
C LEU A 55 17.86 15.16 -18.93
N ARG A 56 17.92 14.50 -20.09
CA ARG A 56 16.84 13.63 -20.57
C ARG A 56 17.06 12.23 -20.01
N VAL A 57 16.14 11.77 -19.19
CA VAL A 57 16.21 10.48 -18.50
C VAL A 57 15.15 9.55 -19.05
N VAL A 58 15.55 8.31 -19.34
CA VAL A 58 14.63 7.21 -19.68
C VAL A 58 14.83 6.10 -18.66
N ARG A 59 13.74 5.72 -17.98
CA ARG A 59 13.70 4.53 -17.16
C ARG A 59 13.48 3.31 -18.05
N ILE A 60 14.47 2.41 -18.09
CA ILE A 60 14.38 1.20 -18.88
C ILE A 60 13.40 0.20 -18.25
N ASN A 61 12.68 -0.54 -19.11
CA ASN A 61 11.89 -1.67 -18.70
C ASN A 61 12.81 -2.84 -18.31
N SER A 62 12.63 -3.37 -17.10
CA SER A 62 13.36 -4.56 -16.63
C SER A 62 12.41 -5.73 -16.45
N THR A 63 12.93 -6.95 -16.58
CA THR A 63 12.14 -8.18 -16.41
C THR A 63 11.46 -8.22 -15.04
N GLY A 64 10.17 -8.50 -15.02
CA GLY A 64 9.37 -8.59 -13.80
C GLY A 64 8.87 -7.25 -13.27
N LEU A 65 9.09 -6.14 -13.99
CA LEU A 65 8.53 -4.85 -13.61
C LEU A 65 7.02 -4.84 -13.82
N ALA A 66 6.27 -4.51 -12.77
CA ALA A 66 4.81 -4.46 -12.80
C ALA A 66 4.27 -3.34 -11.92
N ASN A 67 3.03 -2.90 -12.20
CA ASN A 67 2.31 -1.94 -11.37
C ASN A 67 1.56 -2.69 -10.26
N ALA A 68 1.67 -2.18 -9.03
CA ALA A 68 0.83 -2.68 -7.93
C ALA A 68 -0.65 -2.42 -8.24
N ASN A 69 -1.48 -3.42 -8.00
CA ASN A 69 -2.91 -3.36 -8.29
C ASN A 69 -3.68 -4.25 -7.29
N ASN A 70 -4.99 -4.13 -7.25
CA ASN A 70 -5.84 -4.92 -6.37
C ASN A 70 -6.63 -6.04 -7.10
N GLY A 71 -6.19 -6.44 -8.28
CA GLY A 71 -6.82 -7.50 -9.09
C GLY A 71 -6.39 -8.93 -8.77
N GLY A 72 -5.47 -9.10 -7.82
CA GLY A 72 -4.98 -10.43 -7.40
C GLY A 72 -3.46 -10.58 -7.50
N SER A 73 -2.92 -11.59 -6.82
CA SER A 73 -1.49 -11.81 -6.63
C SER A 73 -0.71 -12.21 -7.89
N SER A 74 -1.38 -12.63 -8.94
CA SER A 74 -0.75 -13.09 -10.19
C SER A 74 -0.71 -12.02 -11.29
N ASN A 75 -1.10 -10.79 -10.98
CA ASN A 75 -1.20 -9.76 -11.99
C ASN A 75 0.16 -9.09 -12.23
N THR A 76 0.71 -9.31 -13.43
CA THR A 76 1.99 -8.77 -13.90
C THR A 76 1.80 -7.60 -14.86
N THR A 77 0.70 -6.88 -14.77
CA THR A 77 0.41 -5.75 -15.68
C THR A 77 1.42 -4.65 -15.52
N LEU A 78 2.02 -4.25 -16.63
CA LEU A 78 2.92 -3.12 -16.74
C LEU A 78 2.23 -1.97 -17.46
N LEU A 79 2.06 -0.85 -16.78
CA LEU A 79 1.72 0.45 -17.35
C LEU A 79 2.97 1.31 -17.41
N LYS A 80 3.34 1.75 -18.60
CA LYS A 80 4.57 2.53 -18.80
C LYS A 80 4.42 3.97 -18.34
N GLY A 81 3.21 4.56 -18.51
CA GLY A 81 2.91 5.92 -18.13
C GLY A 81 1.41 6.23 -18.19
N GLY A 82 1.06 7.51 -18.05
CA GLY A 82 -0.33 7.98 -18.04
C GLY A 82 -1.08 7.75 -19.35
N ASP A 83 -0.40 7.87 -20.47
CA ASP A 83 -0.99 7.65 -21.79
C ASP A 83 -1.35 6.18 -22.00
N ASP A 84 -0.47 5.29 -21.59
CA ASP A 84 -0.71 3.84 -21.63
C ASP A 84 -1.91 3.44 -20.74
N TYR A 85 -2.03 4.04 -19.55
CA TYR A 85 -3.23 3.89 -18.72
C TYR A 85 -4.50 4.32 -19.45
N THR A 86 -4.46 5.47 -20.10
CA THR A 86 -5.64 6.02 -20.79
C THR A 86 -6.05 5.15 -21.97
N GLN A 87 -5.10 4.65 -22.74
CA GLN A 87 -5.36 3.82 -23.91
C GLN A 87 -5.79 2.40 -23.54
N THR A 88 -5.14 1.79 -22.55
CA THR A 88 -5.32 0.39 -22.22
C THR A 88 -6.50 0.16 -21.27
N PHE A 89 -6.67 1.02 -20.26
CA PHE A 89 -7.66 0.79 -19.19
C PHE A 89 -8.87 1.70 -19.27
N LYS A 90 -8.67 2.99 -19.49
CA LYS A 90 -9.77 3.95 -19.52
C LYS A 90 -10.62 3.83 -20.79
N SER A 91 -10.01 3.54 -21.92
CA SER A 91 -10.69 3.41 -23.22
C SER A 91 -10.94 1.98 -23.64
N GLY A 92 -10.16 1.03 -23.19
CA GLY A 92 -10.13 -0.35 -23.66
C GLY A 92 -10.84 -1.40 -22.80
N GLY A 93 -11.30 -1.06 -21.60
CA GLY A 93 -12.11 -1.95 -20.76
C GLY A 93 -11.38 -3.14 -20.12
N SER A 94 -10.07 -3.19 -20.11
CA SER A 94 -9.26 -4.26 -19.48
C SER A 94 -9.17 -4.19 -17.96
N ALA A 95 -10.06 -3.46 -17.29
CA ALA A 95 -10.06 -3.30 -15.83
C ALA A 95 -10.26 -4.61 -15.04
N GLY A 96 -10.78 -5.65 -15.66
CA GLY A 96 -11.19 -6.88 -14.98
C GLY A 96 -10.04 -7.66 -14.30
N THR A 97 -8.82 -7.57 -14.81
CA THR A 97 -7.66 -8.32 -14.27
C THR A 97 -6.86 -7.54 -13.24
N VAL A 98 -6.89 -6.22 -13.27
CA VAL A 98 -6.14 -5.35 -12.36
C VAL A 98 -6.94 -4.84 -11.17
N GLY A 99 -8.23 -5.15 -11.11
CA GLY A 99 -9.13 -4.63 -10.10
C GLY A 99 -9.51 -3.16 -10.33
N LYS A 100 -9.96 -2.49 -9.27
CA LYS A 100 -10.44 -1.10 -9.35
C LYS A 100 -9.30 -0.06 -9.28
N PHE A 101 -8.16 -0.45 -8.74
CA PHE A 101 -7.03 0.44 -8.49
C PHE A 101 -5.73 -0.16 -9.01
N ILE A 102 -4.92 0.68 -9.64
CA ILE A 102 -3.59 0.34 -10.09
C ILE A 102 -2.65 1.53 -9.79
N SER A 103 -1.42 1.24 -9.37
CA SER A 103 -0.44 2.29 -9.15
C SER A 103 -0.07 2.98 -10.46
N LYS A 104 0.13 4.29 -10.43
CA LYS A 104 0.47 5.09 -11.61
C LYS A 104 1.75 4.61 -12.30
N PHE A 105 2.74 4.18 -11.51
CA PHE A 105 4.02 3.72 -12.02
C PHE A 105 4.33 2.32 -11.51
N ALA A 106 5.07 1.57 -12.29
CA ALA A 106 5.56 0.26 -11.95
C ALA A 106 6.69 0.32 -10.91
N GLY A 107 6.75 -0.68 -10.04
CA GLY A 107 7.82 -0.87 -9.07
C GLY A 107 7.30 -1.15 -7.66
N VAL A 108 8.20 -1.62 -6.80
CA VAL A 108 7.88 -2.08 -5.43
C VAL A 108 7.27 -1.01 -4.52
N ARG A 109 7.50 0.27 -4.80
CA ARG A 109 6.88 1.39 -4.07
C ARG A 109 5.36 1.39 -4.19
N GLY A 110 4.82 0.89 -5.30
CA GLY A 110 3.38 0.74 -5.49
C GLY A 110 2.73 -0.17 -4.44
N ASN A 111 3.46 -1.15 -3.92
CA ASN A 111 2.96 -2.10 -2.93
C ASN A 111 2.71 -1.46 -1.55
N SER A 112 3.29 -0.29 -1.28
CA SER A 112 3.04 0.47 -0.05
C SER A 112 1.85 1.42 -0.14
N LEU A 113 1.24 1.57 -1.31
CA LEU A 113 0.04 2.38 -1.49
C LEU A 113 -1.16 1.69 -0.86
N LYS A 114 -1.91 2.43 -0.09
CA LYS A 114 -3.18 2.00 0.50
C LYS A 114 -4.28 2.89 -0.03
N VAL A 115 -5.34 2.30 -0.56
CA VAL A 115 -6.52 3.02 -1.05
C VAL A 115 -7.69 2.70 -0.14
N SER A 116 -8.31 3.76 0.38
CA SER A 116 -9.55 3.67 1.13
C SER A 116 -10.60 4.53 0.42
N THR A 117 -11.76 3.94 0.15
CA THR A 117 -12.88 4.65 -0.48
C THR A 117 -14.10 4.61 0.43
N CYS A 118 -14.72 5.75 0.65
CA CYS A 118 -16.01 5.86 1.31
C CYS A 118 -17.06 6.16 0.26
N ALA A 119 -17.82 5.15 -0.15
CA ALA A 119 -18.85 5.27 -1.19
C ALA A 119 -20.22 5.69 -0.64
N SER A 120 -20.41 5.59 0.67
CA SER A 120 -21.64 5.99 1.38
C SER A 120 -21.31 6.42 2.81
N SER A 121 -22.29 6.94 3.54
CA SER A 121 -22.13 7.30 4.95
C SER A 121 -21.72 6.11 5.84
N ASP A 122 -22.04 4.90 5.42
CA ASP A 122 -21.74 3.67 6.16
C ASP A 122 -20.45 2.97 5.68
N ALA A 123 -19.82 3.48 4.62
CA ALA A 123 -18.64 2.84 4.02
C ALA A 123 -17.34 2.99 4.84
N TYR A 124 -17.41 3.67 6.00
CA TYR A 124 -16.26 3.77 6.90
C TYR A 124 -16.09 2.52 7.77
N PHE A 125 -17.03 1.58 7.74
CA PHE A 125 -16.89 0.34 8.49
C PHE A 125 -17.24 -0.89 7.65
N ASN A 126 -16.68 -2.04 8.03
CA ASN A 126 -16.87 -3.32 7.38
C ASN A 126 -17.36 -4.31 8.44
N ASP A 127 -18.60 -4.73 8.31
CA ASP A 127 -19.29 -5.60 9.25
C ASP A 127 -18.76 -7.04 9.17
N ALA A 128 -18.57 -7.67 10.31
CA ALA A 128 -18.27 -9.10 10.44
C ALA A 128 -17.16 -9.60 9.50
N VAL A 129 -16.03 -8.88 9.41
CA VAL A 129 -14.91 -9.27 8.51
C VAL A 129 -14.30 -10.62 8.88
N THR A 130 -14.39 -11.02 10.14
CA THR A 130 -14.02 -12.34 10.67
C THR A 130 -14.68 -12.55 12.03
N THR A 131 -14.43 -13.70 12.65
CA THR A 131 -14.92 -14.02 13.99
C THR A 131 -13.77 -14.46 14.91
N THR A 132 -13.98 -14.36 16.22
CA THR A 132 -13.10 -15.01 17.18
C THR A 132 -13.17 -16.53 17.00
N SER A 133 -12.04 -17.23 17.09
CA SER A 133 -11.95 -18.69 17.00
C SER A 133 -11.84 -19.37 18.38
N ALA A 134 -11.74 -18.57 19.44
CA ALA A 134 -11.75 -19.02 20.83
C ALA A 134 -12.39 -17.95 21.72
N ALA A 135 -12.74 -18.33 22.95
CA ALA A 135 -13.11 -17.38 23.98
C ALA A 135 -11.83 -16.76 24.59
N GLU A 136 -11.84 -15.44 24.76
CA GLU A 136 -10.70 -14.68 25.25
C GLU A 136 -11.05 -13.93 26.54
N ALA A 137 -10.14 -13.96 27.49
CA ALA A 137 -10.36 -13.37 28.81
C ALA A 137 -10.16 -11.84 28.78
N LEU A 138 -10.75 -11.18 29.78
CA LEU A 138 -10.47 -9.79 30.09
C LEU A 138 -8.95 -9.54 30.19
N GLY A 139 -8.46 -8.45 29.60
CA GLY A 139 -7.04 -8.06 29.60
C GLY A 139 -6.19 -8.76 28.56
N GLN A 140 -6.71 -9.73 27.82
CA GLN A 140 -5.98 -10.43 26.77
C GLN A 140 -5.61 -9.43 25.64
N THR A 141 -4.36 -9.49 25.20
CA THR A 141 -3.84 -8.66 24.09
C THR A 141 -3.70 -9.45 22.79
N THR A 142 -3.56 -10.78 22.89
CA THR A 142 -3.50 -11.66 21.71
C THR A 142 -4.83 -12.39 21.59
N ILE A 143 -5.47 -12.23 20.44
CA ILE A 143 -6.83 -12.71 20.17
C ILE A 143 -6.77 -13.76 19.07
N SER A 144 -7.42 -14.89 19.32
CA SER A 144 -7.59 -15.96 18.33
C SER A 144 -8.74 -15.61 17.38
N VAL A 145 -8.47 -15.62 16.09
CA VAL A 145 -9.44 -15.27 15.04
C VAL A 145 -9.49 -16.35 13.96
N THR A 146 -10.60 -16.45 13.26
CA THR A 146 -10.76 -17.41 12.16
C THR A 146 -9.84 -17.07 10.98
N ALA A 147 -9.62 -15.78 10.71
CA ALA A 147 -8.71 -15.29 9.68
C ALA A 147 -8.11 -13.95 10.11
N SER A 148 -6.79 -13.86 10.19
CA SER A 148 -6.08 -12.61 10.52
C SER A 148 -5.67 -11.81 9.29
N ASN A 149 -5.60 -12.43 8.12
CA ASN A 149 -5.19 -11.81 6.85
C ASN A 149 -6.17 -10.75 6.34
N VAL A 150 -7.36 -10.66 6.94
CA VAL A 150 -8.33 -9.58 6.68
C VAL A 150 -7.94 -8.27 7.33
N PHE A 151 -7.00 -8.30 8.28
CA PHE A 151 -6.55 -7.11 9.02
C PHE A 151 -5.18 -6.64 8.57
N VAL A 152 -5.00 -5.33 8.68
CA VAL A 152 -3.72 -4.64 8.49
C VAL A 152 -3.34 -3.97 9.81
N VAL A 153 -2.05 -3.89 10.10
CA VAL A 153 -1.54 -3.16 11.26
C VAL A 153 -2.10 -1.74 11.26
N ARG A 154 -2.62 -1.30 12.40
CA ARG A 154 -3.35 -0.06 12.66
C ARG A 154 -4.82 -0.06 12.23
N ASP A 155 -5.37 -1.15 11.75
CA ASP A 155 -6.83 -1.20 11.60
C ASP A 155 -7.49 -1.01 12.98
N THR A 156 -8.58 -0.26 13.00
CA THR A 156 -9.45 -0.16 14.18
C THR A 156 -10.54 -1.20 14.06
N ILE A 157 -10.74 -1.98 15.11
CA ILE A 157 -11.71 -3.07 15.16
C ILE A 157 -12.61 -2.95 16.38
N ARG A 158 -13.79 -3.54 16.30
CA ARG A 158 -14.72 -3.70 17.43
C ARG A 158 -15.28 -5.11 17.43
N PHE A 159 -15.37 -5.72 18.59
CA PHE A 159 -16.09 -6.98 18.78
C PHE A 159 -17.57 -6.69 18.95
N THR A 160 -18.43 -7.47 18.34
CA THR A 160 -19.88 -7.32 18.49
C THR A 160 -20.27 -7.39 19.95
N GLY A 161 -21.02 -6.41 20.42
CA GLY A 161 -21.43 -6.25 21.81
C GLY A 161 -20.44 -5.51 22.71
N HIS A 162 -19.26 -5.12 22.18
CA HIS A 162 -18.32 -4.27 22.92
C HIS A 162 -18.55 -2.79 22.63
N ALA A 163 -18.36 -1.94 23.65
CA ALA A 163 -18.38 -0.49 23.47
C ALA A 163 -17.00 0.10 23.15
N THR A 164 -15.94 -0.70 23.33
CA THR A 164 -14.54 -0.27 23.16
C THR A 164 -14.05 -0.65 21.77
N ASP A 165 -13.36 0.29 21.12
CA ASP A 165 -12.60 0.05 19.91
C ASP A 165 -11.17 -0.39 20.25
N TYR A 166 -10.62 -1.21 19.41
CA TYR A 166 -9.27 -1.76 19.55
C TYR A 166 -8.47 -1.49 18.29
N ARG A 167 -7.17 -1.27 18.46
CA ARG A 167 -6.23 -1.15 17.34
C ARG A 167 -5.48 -2.45 17.15
N VAL A 168 -5.36 -2.91 15.92
CA VAL A 168 -4.53 -4.06 15.56
C VAL A 168 -3.06 -3.62 15.53
N LEU A 169 -2.25 -4.20 16.42
CA LEU A 169 -0.82 -3.93 16.50
C LEU A 169 0.00 -4.85 15.60
N SER A 170 -0.40 -6.11 15.48
CA SER A 170 0.25 -7.10 14.61
C SER A 170 -0.69 -8.27 14.31
N ALA A 171 -0.38 -9.01 13.23
CA ALA A 171 -1.00 -10.29 12.89
C ALA A 171 0.10 -11.36 12.80
N PRO A 172 0.56 -11.91 13.95
CA PRO A 172 1.75 -12.76 13.99
C PRO A 172 1.54 -14.14 13.36
N SER A 173 0.30 -14.54 13.14
CA SER A 173 -0.05 -15.80 12.45
C SER A 173 -1.34 -15.64 11.66
N ALA A 174 -1.68 -16.65 10.84
CA ALA A 174 -2.92 -16.66 10.05
C ALA A 174 -4.20 -16.63 10.90
N THR A 175 -4.11 -16.95 12.20
CA THR A 175 -5.26 -17.13 13.09
C THR A 175 -5.14 -16.34 14.40
N THR A 176 -4.19 -15.42 14.51
CA THR A 176 -4.05 -14.56 15.69
C THR A 176 -3.76 -13.11 15.31
N ILE A 177 -4.30 -12.19 16.09
CA ILE A 177 -3.98 -10.77 16.05
C ILE A 177 -3.56 -10.28 17.43
N THR A 178 -2.69 -9.28 17.47
CA THR A 178 -2.39 -8.57 18.73
C THR A 178 -3.11 -7.23 18.70
N ILE A 179 -3.78 -6.89 19.78
CA ILE A 179 -4.62 -5.68 19.88
C ILE A 179 -4.24 -4.82 21.08
N GLU A 180 -4.65 -3.57 21.02
CA GLU A 180 -4.61 -2.60 22.09
C GLU A 180 -5.93 -1.82 22.13
N ALA A 181 -6.50 -1.64 23.32
CA ALA A 181 -7.72 -0.88 23.51
C ALA A 181 -7.47 0.61 23.27
N LEU A 182 -8.30 1.24 22.43
CA LEU A 182 -8.22 2.69 22.19
C LEU A 182 -8.80 3.46 23.38
N ASN A 183 -8.24 4.66 23.59
CA ASN A 183 -8.61 5.54 24.72
C ASN A 183 -8.37 4.91 26.12
N GLN A 184 -7.46 3.96 26.20
CA GLN A 184 -6.99 3.32 27.43
C GLN A 184 -5.46 3.48 27.55
N PRO A 185 -4.85 3.23 28.71
CA PRO A 185 -3.40 3.21 28.86
C PRO A 185 -2.75 2.25 27.85
N ALA A 186 -1.57 2.58 27.36
CA ALA A 186 -0.82 1.76 26.41
C ALA A 186 -0.66 0.31 26.90
N GLY A 187 -0.85 -0.65 26.01
CA GLY A 187 -0.79 -2.07 26.31
C GLY A 187 -2.04 -2.66 26.97
N THR A 188 -3.11 -1.88 27.10
CA THR A 188 -4.40 -2.42 27.60
C THR A 188 -5.00 -3.34 26.53
N GLY A 189 -5.25 -4.58 26.88
CA GLY A 189 -5.95 -5.57 26.07
C GLY A 189 -7.47 -5.43 26.12
N LEU A 190 -8.18 -6.56 26.04
CA LEU A 190 -9.64 -6.60 26.11
C LEU A 190 -10.18 -5.92 27.37
N THR A 191 -11.07 -4.98 27.21
CA THR A 191 -11.77 -4.31 28.32
C THR A 191 -12.97 -5.11 28.84
N VAL A 192 -13.41 -6.11 28.05
CA VAL A 192 -14.47 -7.07 28.38
C VAL A 192 -14.04 -8.41 27.77
N ALA A 193 -14.34 -9.52 28.42
CA ALA A 193 -14.11 -10.84 27.85
C ALA A 193 -14.95 -11.06 26.59
N VAL A 194 -14.40 -11.73 25.59
CA VAL A 194 -15.10 -12.03 24.34
C VAL A 194 -15.32 -13.53 24.21
N GLY A 195 -16.49 -13.94 23.74
CA GLY A 195 -16.82 -15.33 23.50
C GLY A 195 -16.16 -15.91 22.23
N ASN A 196 -16.31 -17.20 22.01
CA ASN A 196 -16.01 -17.84 20.75
C ASN A 196 -17.05 -17.46 19.68
N ASN A 197 -16.65 -17.37 18.41
CA ASN A 197 -17.51 -17.06 17.27
C ASN A 197 -18.21 -15.69 17.36
N VAL A 198 -17.58 -14.73 18.03
CA VAL A 198 -18.04 -13.35 18.07
C VAL A 198 -17.54 -12.61 16.83
N ALA A 199 -18.43 -11.94 16.12
CA ALA A 199 -18.06 -11.18 14.94
C ALA A 199 -17.18 -9.96 15.28
N ILE A 200 -16.26 -9.67 14.39
CA ILE A 200 -15.31 -8.56 14.50
C ILE A 200 -15.54 -7.63 13.32
N ASP A 201 -15.90 -6.40 13.64
CA ASP A 201 -16.07 -5.33 12.66
C ASP A 201 -14.76 -4.56 12.50
N ARG A 202 -14.49 -4.06 11.30
CA ARG A 202 -13.32 -3.23 11.01
C ARG A 202 -13.76 -1.83 10.64
N TYR A 203 -13.11 -0.85 11.25
CA TYR A 203 -13.30 0.57 10.99
C TYR A 203 -12.09 1.15 10.26
N TRP A 204 -12.34 2.13 9.40
CA TRP A 204 -11.27 2.86 8.71
C TRP A 204 -10.78 4.01 9.59
N GLU A 205 -9.46 4.13 9.74
CA GLU A 205 -8.83 5.11 10.62
C GLU A 205 -8.95 6.56 10.11
N HIS A 206 -9.19 6.75 8.80
CA HIS A 206 -9.26 8.04 8.16
C HIS A 206 -10.56 8.22 7.38
N HIS A 207 -11.40 9.12 7.86
CA HIS A 207 -12.56 9.61 7.13
C HIS A 207 -12.15 10.91 6.44
N GLY A 208 -11.91 10.87 5.14
CA GLY A 208 -11.82 12.08 4.34
C GLY A 208 -13.23 12.52 4.00
N LEU A 209 -13.69 13.60 4.60
CA LEU A 209 -14.80 14.38 4.04
C LEU A 209 -14.23 15.22 2.91
N PHE A 210 -14.57 14.89 1.68
CA PHE A 210 -14.25 15.66 0.49
C PHE A 210 -15.48 16.40 -0.01
#